data_04224a52a7de85034db2e76bad679dcd
#
_entry.id   04224a52a7de85034db2e76bad679dcd
#
_cell.length_a   1.000
_cell.length_b   1.000
_cell.length_c   1.000
_cell.angle_alpha   90.00
_cell.angle_beta   90.00
_cell.angle_gamma   90.00
#
_symmetry.space_group_name_H-M   'P 1'
#
loop_
_entity.id
_entity.type
_entity.pdbx_description
1 polymer ?
#
loop_
_entity_poly.entity_id
_entity_poly.type
_entity_poly.pdbx_seq_one_letter_code
_entity_poly.pdbx_strand_id
1 'polypeptide(L)'
;MDKRKFPWQLLPKQTTKSTDHGADQKSTFRAPAHDQVGFLARAAAKWAVILLALRQILTIGTTMVVSRYVSPEEFGIAGMVLSFVAFLVLFDTGLTWVTVQSPNLEREKVNALFAFGVLLGVLLWLAAFIAGPLLATFYGQPELEVVSLIMGAAVFLNSLTTQPAALLKRQLKQKTTNIVDTVALLISSIVAVAMAVAHTGYWAVIGQAVALQAVRSVLLFIYSGYRPTWPTRIGSAVPELKMGMGLALSNYICYFQLYLGGILVGRYFGGAILGNYQKAYGVKSMPTAYATMVVTDVMVSSLSALSTDRDRMGAAYLKALRLIAFVGCPAGAMLYAIAPEVIRILYGAQWGGAVPLLEWYSVAAVALPISTTTIWLFLASGQVRLQLKMNIFLSTLAVVVLIGALQIFGTAESVVAAESLLFAGPYLVINVVLSHRAVGLRVMPTIKTLVPIIVGCLACTASAVLVGSVYAYLIWWVLLLAKISVGGVVYLSFAMAFIRPMPLVSKLGGNGRGA
;
A
#
# COMPACT_ATOMS: atom_id res chain seq x y z
N MET A 1 -31.10 -30.00 14.60
CA MET A 1 -30.90 -28.60 14.15
C MET A 1 -29.72 -28.02 14.90
N ASP A 2 -28.57 -28.05 14.27
CA ASP A 2 -27.29 -27.73 14.88
C ASP A 2 -27.07 -26.20 14.80
N LYS A 3 -26.96 -25.54 15.95
CA LYS A 3 -26.73 -24.09 16.04
C LYS A 3 -25.31 -23.78 15.59
N ARG A 4 -25.10 -23.46 14.32
CA ARG A 4 -23.81 -22.98 13.77
C ARG A 4 -23.43 -21.70 14.49
N LYS A 5 -22.33 -21.78 15.24
CA LYS A 5 -21.74 -20.67 16.00
C LYS A 5 -21.29 -19.57 15.05
N PHE A 6 -21.75 -18.36 15.26
CA PHE A 6 -21.34 -17.16 14.51
C PHE A 6 -19.82 -16.90 14.63
N PRO A 7 -19.16 -16.30 13.61
CA PRO A 7 -17.69 -16.13 13.55
C PRO A 7 -17.06 -15.37 14.72
N TRP A 8 -17.82 -14.56 15.44
CA TRP A 8 -17.34 -13.81 16.59
C TRP A 8 -17.17 -14.66 17.87
N GLN A 9 -17.71 -15.88 17.91
CA GLN A 9 -17.44 -16.84 19.00
C GLN A 9 -16.06 -17.50 18.90
N LEU A 10 -15.29 -17.24 17.82
CA LEU A 10 -13.92 -17.71 17.64
C LEU A 10 -12.87 -16.82 18.32
N LEU A 11 -13.28 -15.70 18.91
CA LEU A 11 -12.40 -14.92 19.79
C LEU A 11 -12.29 -15.65 21.13
N PRO A 12 -11.10 -15.88 21.69
CA PRO A 12 -10.96 -16.53 22.98
C PRO A 12 -11.74 -15.73 24.02
N LYS A 13 -12.76 -16.36 24.65
CA LYS A 13 -13.46 -15.78 25.79
C LYS A 13 -12.40 -15.46 26.83
N GLN A 14 -12.26 -14.22 27.20
CA GLN A 14 -11.55 -13.84 28.42
C GLN A 14 -12.33 -14.48 29.57
N THR A 15 -11.78 -15.55 30.14
CA THR A 15 -12.27 -16.09 31.39
C THR A 15 -12.02 -15.04 32.46
N THR A 16 -13.07 -14.33 32.83
CA THR A 16 -13.10 -13.47 34.00
C THR A 16 -12.95 -14.35 35.24
N LYS A 17 -11.71 -14.61 35.66
CA LYS A 17 -11.41 -14.97 37.04
C LYS A 17 -10.95 -13.68 37.71
N SER A 18 -11.79 -13.26 38.63
CA SER A 18 -11.56 -12.18 39.58
C SER A 18 -10.31 -12.43 40.42
N THR A 19 -9.69 -11.30 40.82
CA THR A 19 -8.65 -11.18 41.86
C THR A 19 -7.21 -11.42 41.42
N ASP A 20 -6.69 -10.56 40.59
CA ASP A 20 -5.38 -9.91 40.78
C ASP A 20 -5.16 -8.84 39.67
N HIS A 21 -5.64 -7.63 39.88
CA HIS A 21 -5.52 -6.54 38.92
C HIS A 21 -4.05 -6.15 38.58
N GLY A 22 -3.08 -6.59 39.37
CA GLY A 22 -1.66 -6.27 39.14
C GLY A 22 -0.92 -7.27 38.25
N ALA A 23 -1.30 -8.55 38.28
CA ALA A 23 -0.62 -9.61 37.50
C ALA A 23 -1.10 -9.67 36.05
N ASP A 24 -2.38 -9.42 35.82
CA ASP A 24 -2.98 -9.46 34.46
C ASP A 24 -2.50 -8.29 33.58
N GLN A 25 -2.19 -7.14 34.18
CA GLN A 25 -1.66 -5.98 33.46
C GLN A 25 -0.18 -6.13 33.03
N LYS A 26 0.63 -6.90 33.78
CA LYS A 26 2.03 -7.18 33.38
C LYS A 26 2.10 -8.07 32.14
N SER A 27 1.09 -8.92 31.90
CA SER A 27 1.03 -9.80 30.72
C SER A 27 0.76 -9.01 29.42
N THR A 28 0.07 -7.88 29.49
CA THR A 28 -0.30 -7.06 28.33
C THR A 28 0.93 -6.41 27.64
N PHE A 29 2.01 -6.24 28.39
CA PHE A 29 3.24 -5.58 27.87
C PHE A 29 4.35 -6.56 27.48
N ARG A 30 4.19 -7.86 27.72
CA ARG A 30 5.20 -8.88 27.39
C ARG A 30 5.04 -9.41 25.97
N ALA A 31 6.17 -9.61 25.29
CA ALA A 31 6.23 -10.39 24.07
C ALA A 31 6.03 -11.88 24.41
N PRO A 32 5.43 -12.69 23.50
CA PRO A 32 5.27 -14.13 23.71
C PRO A 32 6.63 -14.83 23.81
N ALA A 33 6.65 -15.99 24.48
CA ALA A 33 7.85 -16.79 24.63
C ALA A 33 8.34 -17.34 23.28
N HIS A 34 9.65 -17.53 23.14
CA HIS A 34 10.32 -17.86 21.86
C HIS A 34 9.80 -19.15 21.21
N ASP A 35 9.42 -20.15 22.02
CA ASP A 35 8.88 -21.45 21.61
C ASP A 35 7.49 -21.37 20.97
N GLN A 36 6.69 -20.36 21.32
CA GLN A 36 5.32 -20.17 20.80
C GLN A 36 5.28 -19.36 19.50
N VAL A 37 6.33 -18.62 19.18
CA VAL A 37 6.38 -17.69 18.03
C VAL A 37 6.10 -18.39 16.71
N GLY A 38 6.72 -19.55 16.47
CA GLY A 38 6.57 -20.27 15.20
C GLY A 38 5.17 -20.85 14.95
N PHE A 39 4.46 -21.28 16.00
CA PHE A 39 3.09 -21.79 15.90
C PHE A 39 2.11 -20.64 15.67
N LEU A 40 2.21 -19.58 16.47
CA LEU A 40 1.35 -18.39 16.36
C LEU A 40 1.52 -17.70 15.01
N ALA A 41 2.73 -17.60 14.49
CA ALA A 41 3.02 -16.99 13.19
C ALA A 41 2.37 -17.78 12.03
N ARG A 42 2.44 -19.12 12.02
CA ARG A 42 1.80 -19.95 10.98
C ARG A 42 0.28 -19.87 11.00
N ALA A 43 -0.32 -19.90 12.18
CA ALA A 43 -1.77 -19.75 12.33
C ALA A 43 -2.25 -18.35 11.90
N ALA A 44 -1.49 -17.31 12.25
CA ALA A 44 -1.79 -15.92 11.87
C ALA A 44 -1.67 -15.69 10.36
N ALA A 45 -0.70 -16.34 9.68
CA ALA A 45 -0.46 -16.14 8.25
C ALA A 45 -1.66 -16.54 7.37
N LYS A 46 -2.30 -17.69 7.64
CA LYS A 46 -3.50 -18.11 6.88
C LYS A 46 -4.64 -17.11 6.99
N TRP A 47 -4.92 -16.63 8.21
CA TRP A 47 -5.97 -15.64 8.44
C TRP A 47 -5.60 -14.27 7.86
N ALA A 48 -4.33 -13.90 7.89
CA ALA A 48 -3.85 -12.67 7.28
C ALA A 48 -4.16 -12.62 5.78
N VAL A 49 -3.88 -13.69 5.02
CA VAL A 49 -4.16 -13.76 3.58
C VAL A 49 -5.65 -13.65 3.30
N ILE A 50 -6.51 -14.38 4.03
CA ILE A 50 -7.97 -14.36 3.83
C ILE A 50 -8.54 -12.97 4.13
N LEU A 51 -8.18 -12.38 5.28
CA LEU A 51 -8.68 -11.06 5.68
C LEU A 51 -8.16 -9.96 4.74
N LEU A 52 -6.96 -10.10 4.25
CA LEU A 52 -6.35 -9.19 3.31
C LEU A 52 -7.07 -9.24 1.94
N ALA A 53 -7.38 -10.44 1.42
CA ALA A 53 -8.18 -10.61 0.21
C ALA A 53 -9.60 -10.02 0.40
N LEU A 54 -10.22 -10.28 1.56
CA LEU A 54 -11.54 -9.70 1.88
C LEU A 54 -11.50 -8.18 1.92
N ARG A 55 -10.50 -7.59 2.57
CA ARG A 55 -10.32 -6.12 2.59
C ARG A 55 -10.17 -5.55 1.18
N GLN A 56 -9.43 -6.25 0.33
CA GLN A 56 -9.23 -5.81 -1.06
C GLN A 56 -10.54 -5.85 -1.86
N ILE A 57 -11.33 -6.92 -1.70
CA ILE A 57 -12.65 -7.03 -2.33
C ILE A 57 -13.57 -5.91 -1.83
N LEU A 58 -13.59 -5.64 -0.52
CA LEU A 58 -14.36 -4.54 0.06
C LEU A 58 -13.91 -3.18 -0.49
N THR A 59 -12.60 -2.93 -0.56
CA THR A 59 -12.07 -1.65 -1.07
C THR A 59 -12.45 -1.45 -2.54
N ILE A 60 -12.26 -2.47 -3.40
CA ILE A 60 -12.61 -2.38 -4.81
C ILE A 60 -14.14 -2.22 -4.95
N GLY A 61 -14.93 -3.04 -4.28
CA GLY A 61 -16.40 -2.99 -4.33
C GLY A 61 -16.95 -1.63 -3.88
N THR A 62 -16.45 -1.11 -2.74
CA THR A 62 -16.84 0.22 -2.26
C THR A 62 -16.46 1.30 -3.26
N THR A 63 -15.24 1.26 -3.78
CA THR A 63 -14.78 2.24 -4.77
C THR A 63 -15.59 2.17 -6.07
N MET A 64 -15.96 0.95 -6.52
CA MET A 64 -16.82 0.78 -7.70
C MET A 64 -18.20 1.41 -7.50
N VAL A 65 -18.81 1.20 -6.34
CA VAL A 65 -20.14 1.78 -6.04
C VAL A 65 -20.04 3.30 -5.89
N VAL A 66 -19.16 3.78 -5.02
CA VAL A 66 -18.99 5.23 -4.76
C VAL A 66 -18.66 6.01 -6.03
N SER A 67 -17.80 5.46 -6.90
CA SER A 67 -17.40 6.14 -8.15
C SER A 67 -18.53 6.27 -9.17
N ARG A 68 -19.67 5.62 -8.99
CA ARG A 68 -20.85 5.80 -9.85
C ARG A 68 -21.75 6.96 -9.43
N TYR A 69 -21.64 7.38 -8.17
CA TYR A 69 -22.45 8.46 -7.60
C TYR A 69 -21.65 9.75 -7.38
N VAL A 70 -20.34 9.65 -7.20
CA VAL A 70 -19.43 10.77 -6.98
C VAL A 70 -18.72 11.12 -8.29
N SER A 71 -18.76 12.39 -8.69
CA SER A 71 -18.11 12.87 -9.90
C SER A 71 -16.58 12.86 -9.81
N PRO A 72 -15.85 12.91 -10.95
CA PRO A 72 -14.39 13.05 -10.95
C PRO A 72 -13.91 14.29 -10.20
N GLU A 73 -14.63 15.42 -10.30
CA GLU A 73 -14.27 16.67 -9.62
C GLU A 73 -14.39 16.55 -8.11
N GLU A 74 -15.53 16.06 -7.62
CA GLU A 74 -15.76 15.82 -6.20
C GLU A 74 -14.75 14.85 -5.60
N PHE A 75 -14.41 13.79 -6.36
CA PHE A 75 -13.39 12.84 -5.93
C PHE A 75 -12.00 13.49 -5.88
N GLY A 76 -11.71 14.39 -6.81
CA GLY A 76 -10.47 15.17 -6.83
C GLY A 76 -10.35 16.11 -5.63
N ILE A 77 -11.43 16.81 -5.26
CA ILE A 77 -11.47 17.66 -4.05
C ILE A 77 -11.14 16.83 -2.80
N ALA A 78 -11.80 15.68 -2.64
CA ALA A 78 -11.45 14.76 -1.56
C ALA A 78 -9.97 14.33 -1.61
N GLY A 79 -9.46 14.06 -2.80
CA GLY A 79 -8.08 13.65 -3.03
C GLY A 79 -7.02 14.68 -2.70
N MET A 80 -7.30 15.97 -2.89
CA MET A 80 -6.41 17.07 -2.49
C MET A 80 -6.14 17.02 -0.99
N VAL A 81 -7.21 16.90 -0.19
CA VAL A 81 -7.07 16.83 1.28
C VAL A 81 -6.51 15.50 1.74
N LEU A 82 -6.90 14.38 1.13
CA LEU A 82 -6.36 13.07 1.48
C LEU A 82 -4.84 12.99 1.27
N SER A 83 -4.31 13.65 0.25
CA SER A 83 -2.87 13.76 0.03
C SER A 83 -2.20 14.53 1.18
N PHE A 84 -2.77 15.65 1.63
CA PHE A 84 -2.27 16.40 2.76
C PHE A 84 -2.37 15.62 4.09
N VAL A 85 -3.48 14.94 4.31
CA VAL A 85 -3.69 14.07 5.49
C VAL A 85 -2.66 12.95 5.53
N ALA A 86 -2.35 12.31 4.40
CA ALA A 86 -1.30 11.31 4.31
C ALA A 86 0.06 11.86 4.76
N PHE A 87 0.37 13.13 4.44
CA PHE A 87 1.57 13.81 4.94
C PHE A 87 1.55 13.95 6.46
N LEU A 88 0.43 14.36 7.06
CA LEU A 88 0.31 14.50 8.51
C LEU A 88 0.44 13.17 9.25
N VAL A 89 -0.16 12.10 8.73
CA VAL A 89 -0.13 10.76 9.36
C VAL A 89 1.29 10.18 9.44
N LEU A 90 2.21 10.60 8.60
CA LEU A 90 3.60 10.12 8.65
C LEU A 90 4.32 10.46 9.97
N PHE A 91 3.97 11.58 10.63
CA PHE A 91 4.52 11.91 11.95
C PHE A 91 4.21 10.84 13.00
N ASP A 92 3.06 10.19 12.87
CA ASP A 92 2.55 9.22 13.83
C ASP A 92 3.14 7.80 13.65
N THR A 93 3.62 7.48 12.44
CA THR A 93 4.13 6.13 12.12
C THR A 93 5.36 5.74 12.96
N GLY A 94 6.21 6.69 13.32
CA GLY A 94 7.41 6.47 14.14
C GLY A 94 7.08 5.91 15.53
N LEU A 95 6.01 6.37 16.16
CA LEU A 95 5.62 5.98 17.52
C LEU A 95 5.22 4.49 17.60
N THR A 96 4.54 3.96 16.59
CA THR A 96 4.17 2.53 16.52
C THR A 96 5.40 1.64 16.55
N TRP A 97 6.40 1.93 15.70
CA TRP A 97 7.60 1.11 15.58
C TRP A 97 8.45 1.13 16.83
N VAL A 98 8.56 2.27 17.48
CA VAL A 98 9.29 2.42 18.75
C VAL A 98 8.71 1.52 19.83
N THR A 99 7.39 1.51 19.99
CA THR A 99 6.70 0.67 20.98
C THR A 99 6.89 -0.83 20.69
N VAL A 100 6.89 -1.22 19.41
CA VAL A 100 7.10 -2.63 19.01
C VAL A 100 8.54 -3.07 19.28
N GLN A 101 9.53 -2.22 19.03
CA GLN A 101 10.96 -2.57 19.10
C GLN A 101 11.58 -2.38 20.47
N SER A 102 10.99 -1.59 21.35
CA SER A 102 11.56 -1.30 22.68
C SER A 102 11.70 -2.58 23.54
N PRO A 103 12.90 -2.97 24.00
CA PRO A 103 13.11 -4.21 24.73
C PRO A 103 12.42 -4.19 26.11
N ASN A 104 12.51 -3.06 26.82
CA ASN A 104 11.96 -2.88 28.16
C ASN A 104 10.80 -1.89 28.15
N LEU A 105 9.60 -2.41 27.85
CA LEU A 105 8.40 -1.63 27.78
C LEU A 105 7.63 -1.69 29.11
N GLU A 106 7.75 -0.66 29.90
CA GLU A 106 6.99 -0.47 31.13
C GLU A 106 5.69 0.28 30.85
N ARG A 107 4.67 0.08 31.68
CA ARG A 107 3.36 0.75 31.55
C ARG A 107 3.52 2.28 31.51
N GLU A 108 4.40 2.81 32.33
CA GLU A 108 4.67 4.25 32.39
C GLU A 108 5.17 4.81 31.07
N LYS A 109 6.10 4.11 30.40
CA LYS A 109 6.60 4.48 29.07
C LYS A 109 5.49 4.43 28.00
N VAL A 110 4.63 3.41 28.04
CA VAL A 110 3.49 3.32 27.10
C VAL A 110 2.53 4.47 27.30
N ASN A 111 2.23 4.84 28.56
CA ASN A 111 1.37 5.98 28.87
C ASN A 111 2.02 7.30 28.45
N ALA A 112 3.34 7.45 28.60
CA ALA A 112 4.07 8.63 28.14
C ALA A 112 4.05 8.74 26.61
N LEU A 113 4.26 7.63 25.88
CA LEU A 113 4.15 7.58 24.41
C LEU A 113 2.72 7.84 23.93
N PHE A 114 1.71 7.34 24.66
CA PHE A 114 0.32 7.62 24.36
C PHE A 114 -0.03 9.10 24.55
N ALA A 115 0.36 9.69 25.69
CA ALA A 115 0.15 11.11 25.96
C ALA A 115 0.83 12.00 24.91
N PHE A 116 2.05 11.63 24.50
CA PHE A 116 2.74 12.32 23.41
C PHE A 116 1.99 12.15 22.08
N GLY A 117 1.48 10.94 21.76
CA GLY A 117 0.66 10.68 20.58
C GLY A 117 -0.62 11.53 20.57
N VAL A 118 -1.31 11.66 21.72
CA VAL A 118 -2.49 12.54 21.87
C VAL A 118 -2.12 14.00 21.60
N LEU A 119 -1.02 14.49 22.23
CA LEU A 119 -0.55 15.86 22.02
C LEU A 119 -0.19 16.10 20.55
N LEU A 120 0.56 15.17 19.95
CA LEU A 120 0.90 15.23 18.52
C LEU A 120 -0.35 15.23 17.65
N GLY A 121 -1.33 14.38 17.93
CA GLY A 121 -2.61 14.33 17.22
C GLY A 121 -3.38 15.66 17.29
N VAL A 122 -3.42 16.30 18.46
CA VAL A 122 -4.02 17.64 18.61
C VAL A 122 -3.25 18.69 17.80
N LEU A 123 -1.92 18.66 17.85
CA LEU A 123 -1.08 19.58 17.07
C LEU A 123 -1.27 19.37 15.56
N LEU A 124 -1.39 18.13 15.10
CA LEU A 124 -1.65 17.82 13.69
C LEU A 124 -3.06 18.23 13.27
N TRP A 125 -4.05 18.11 14.15
CA TRP A 125 -5.39 18.63 13.90
C TRP A 125 -5.41 20.15 13.78
N LEU A 126 -4.73 20.86 14.71
CA LEU A 126 -4.56 22.31 14.61
C LEU A 126 -3.78 22.71 13.34
N ALA A 127 -2.75 21.95 12.97
CA ALA A 127 -2.03 22.18 11.72
C ALA A 127 -2.94 22.01 10.50
N ALA A 128 -3.83 21.02 10.50
CA ALA A 128 -4.82 20.82 9.44
C ALA A 128 -5.84 21.98 9.38
N PHE A 129 -6.27 22.49 10.53
CA PHE A 129 -7.14 23.68 10.61
C PHE A 129 -6.47 24.91 10.02
N ILE A 130 -5.22 25.20 10.43
CA ILE A 130 -4.45 26.34 9.92
C ILE A 130 -4.11 26.19 8.43
N ALA A 131 -3.83 24.94 7.99
CA ALA A 131 -3.53 24.66 6.59
C ALA A 131 -4.76 24.73 5.68
N GLY A 132 -6.00 24.61 6.20
CA GLY A 132 -7.22 24.62 5.41
C GLY A 132 -7.34 25.82 4.47
N PRO A 133 -7.28 27.08 4.96
CA PRO A 133 -7.30 28.28 4.11
C PRO A 133 -6.12 28.33 3.11
N LEU A 134 -4.94 27.84 3.51
CA LEU A 134 -3.77 27.78 2.62
C LEU A 134 -3.99 26.77 1.48
N LEU A 135 -4.57 25.62 1.77
CA LEU A 135 -4.92 24.61 0.76
C LEU A 135 -6.04 25.11 -0.16
N ALA A 136 -7.05 25.80 0.39
CA ALA A 136 -8.12 26.41 -0.38
C ALA A 136 -7.56 27.41 -1.39
N THR A 137 -6.65 28.28 -0.97
CA THR A 137 -5.97 29.26 -1.85
C THR A 137 -5.03 28.57 -2.84
N PHE A 138 -4.27 27.57 -2.38
CA PHE A 138 -3.34 26.83 -3.23
C PHE A 138 -4.03 26.08 -4.35
N TYR A 139 -5.15 25.42 -4.09
CA TYR A 139 -5.90 24.66 -5.10
C TYR A 139 -7.03 25.46 -5.77
N GLY A 140 -7.38 26.62 -5.24
CA GLY A 140 -8.52 27.41 -5.72
C GLY A 140 -9.88 26.79 -5.41
N GLN A 141 -9.99 26.06 -4.28
CA GLN A 141 -11.19 25.32 -3.87
C GLN A 141 -11.56 25.69 -2.43
N PRO A 142 -12.58 26.55 -2.21
CA PRO A 142 -12.96 27.01 -0.86
C PRO A 142 -13.40 25.87 0.08
N GLU A 143 -13.95 24.79 -0.46
CA GLU A 143 -14.44 23.61 0.29
C GLU A 143 -13.34 22.96 1.12
N LEU A 144 -12.05 23.14 0.72
CA LEU A 144 -10.92 22.52 1.40
C LEU A 144 -10.72 23.03 2.83
N GLU A 145 -11.23 24.23 3.17
CA GLU A 145 -11.15 24.75 4.54
C GLU A 145 -11.88 23.83 5.52
N VAL A 146 -13.16 23.56 5.25
CA VAL A 146 -14.00 22.72 6.11
C VAL A 146 -13.55 21.26 6.07
N VAL A 147 -13.22 20.77 4.86
CA VAL A 147 -12.78 19.39 4.67
C VAL A 147 -11.46 19.13 5.42
N SER A 148 -10.53 20.07 5.42
CA SER A 148 -9.25 19.95 6.14
C SER A 148 -9.45 19.87 7.66
N LEU A 149 -10.37 20.66 8.22
CA LEU A 149 -10.71 20.61 9.64
C LEU A 149 -11.26 19.22 10.04
N ILE A 150 -12.19 18.69 9.26
CA ILE A 150 -12.82 17.39 9.54
C ILE A 150 -11.83 16.25 9.34
N MET A 151 -11.00 16.31 8.32
CA MET A 151 -9.96 15.32 8.09
C MET A 151 -8.83 15.39 9.12
N GLY A 152 -8.55 16.59 9.66
CA GLY A 152 -7.66 16.76 10.81
C GLY A 152 -8.18 16.00 12.05
N ALA A 153 -9.50 15.98 12.28
CA ALA A 153 -10.08 15.15 13.35
C ALA A 153 -9.86 13.65 13.09
N ALA A 154 -9.91 13.19 11.84
CA ALA A 154 -9.56 11.80 11.51
C ALA A 154 -8.08 11.50 11.78
N VAL A 155 -7.16 12.45 11.56
CA VAL A 155 -5.74 12.32 11.95
C VAL A 155 -5.60 12.20 13.46
N PHE A 156 -6.30 13.04 14.22
CA PHE A 156 -6.32 12.95 15.68
C PHE A 156 -6.81 11.56 16.15
N LEU A 157 -7.91 11.06 15.58
CA LEU A 157 -8.41 9.72 15.89
C LEU A 157 -7.38 8.62 15.54
N ASN A 158 -6.64 8.77 14.44
CA ASN A 158 -5.55 7.86 14.10
C ASN A 158 -4.46 7.85 15.17
N SER A 159 -4.05 9.01 15.68
CA SER A 159 -3.03 9.12 16.71
C SER A 159 -3.42 8.42 18.02
N LEU A 160 -4.72 8.39 18.37
CA LEU A 160 -5.23 7.61 19.49
C LEU A 160 -5.04 6.10 19.31
N THR A 161 -5.03 5.61 18.07
CA THR A 161 -4.92 4.17 17.77
C THR A 161 -3.49 3.64 17.84
N THR A 162 -2.49 4.51 17.81
CA THR A 162 -1.07 4.17 17.66
C THR A 162 -0.59 3.20 18.74
N GLN A 163 -0.84 3.51 20.02
CA GLN A 163 -0.39 2.67 21.12
C GLN A 163 -1.21 1.36 21.27
N PRO A 164 -2.57 1.37 21.23
CA PRO A 164 -3.36 0.14 21.21
C PRO A 164 -2.95 -0.82 20.09
N ALA A 165 -2.74 -0.31 18.86
CA ALA A 165 -2.29 -1.12 17.73
C ALA A 165 -0.87 -1.68 17.92
N ALA A 166 0.07 -0.86 18.43
CA ALA A 166 1.44 -1.28 18.70
C ALA A 166 1.52 -2.39 19.75
N LEU A 167 0.70 -2.31 20.80
CA LEU A 167 0.62 -3.35 21.84
C LEU A 167 0.10 -4.68 21.29
N LEU A 168 -0.94 -4.66 20.44
CA LEU A 168 -1.43 -5.87 19.78
C LEU A 168 -0.38 -6.49 18.85
N LYS A 169 0.36 -5.66 18.09
CA LYS A 169 1.47 -6.12 17.24
C LYS A 169 2.59 -6.75 18.08
N ARG A 170 2.96 -6.11 19.20
CA ARG A 170 3.98 -6.62 20.12
C ARG A 170 3.61 -8.00 20.72
N GLN A 171 2.32 -8.20 20.99
CA GLN A 171 1.79 -9.48 21.48
C GLN A 171 1.62 -10.54 20.38
N LEU A 172 2.04 -10.25 19.14
CA LEU A 172 1.82 -11.09 17.94
C LEU A 172 0.32 -11.40 17.68
N LYS A 173 -0.59 -10.57 18.19
CA LYS A 173 -2.03 -10.67 17.95
C LYS A 173 -2.44 -10.06 16.59
N GLN A 174 -1.66 -10.35 15.54
CA GLN A 174 -1.89 -9.84 14.19
C GLN A 174 -3.27 -10.20 13.64
N LYS A 175 -3.79 -11.39 14.00
CA LYS A 175 -5.15 -11.81 13.63
C LYS A 175 -6.19 -10.82 14.16
N THR A 176 -6.09 -10.40 15.44
CA THR A 176 -7.01 -9.44 16.04
C THR A 176 -6.94 -8.08 15.34
N THR A 177 -5.74 -7.58 15.09
CA THR A 177 -5.55 -6.31 14.36
C THR A 177 -6.16 -6.37 12.96
N ASN A 178 -5.93 -7.46 12.21
CA ASN A 178 -6.49 -7.64 10.88
C ASN A 178 -8.03 -7.74 10.90
N ILE A 179 -8.62 -8.37 11.91
CA ILE A 179 -10.09 -8.41 12.09
C ILE A 179 -10.63 -7.01 12.37
N VAL A 180 -10.01 -6.26 13.29
CA VAL A 180 -10.40 -4.88 13.60
C VAL A 180 -10.34 -4.01 12.33
N ASP A 181 -9.25 -4.06 11.59
CA ASP A 181 -9.09 -3.30 10.34
C ASP A 181 -10.15 -3.68 9.30
N THR A 182 -10.50 -4.97 9.20
CA THR A 182 -11.53 -5.46 8.25
C THR A 182 -12.92 -5.01 8.65
N VAL A 183 -13.27 -5.08 9.94
CA VAL A 183 -14.58 -4.62 10.46
C VAL A 183 -14.71 -3.10 10.32
N ALA A 184 -13.65 -2.36 10.65
CA ALA A 184 -13.64 -0.91 10.48
C ALA A 184 -13.82 -0.51 9.01
N LEU A 185 -13.14 -1.22 8.08
CA LEU A 185 -13.32 -1.01 6.65
C LEU A 185 -14.74 -1.34 6.19
N LEU A 186 -15.33 -2.44 6.66
CA LEU A 186 -16.69 -2.83 6.29
C LEU A 186 -17.70 -1.75 6.71
N ILE A 187 -17.64 -1.28 7.98
CA ILE A 187 -18.54 -0.26 8.50
C ILE A 187 -18.33 1.07 7.74
N SER A 188 -17.08 1.49 7.54
CA SER A 188 -16.80 2.72 6.80
C SER A 188 -17.20 2.62 5.32
N SER A 189 -17.15 1.43 4.72
CA SER A 189 -17.66 1.18 3.37
C SER A 189 -19.17 1.34 3.28
N ILE A 190 -19.90 0.85 4.29
CA ILE A 190 -21.35 1.03 4.39
C ILE A 190 -21.68 2.53 4.49
N VAL A 191 -20.96 3.27 5.34
CA VAL A 191 -21.12 4.73 5.47
C VAL A 191 -20.87 5.42 4.13
N ALA A 192 -19.76 5.09 3.43
CA ALA A 192 -19.45 5.67 2.14
C ALA A 192 -20.53 5.43 1.09
N VAL A 193 -21.03 4.20 0.99
CA VAL A 193 -22.09 3.83 0.04
C VAL A 193 -23.40 4.54 0.39
N ALA A 194 -23.79 4.59 1.68
CA ALA A 194 -24.99 5.27 2.12
C ALA A 194 -24.95 6.78 1.78
N MET A 195 -23.80 7.44 2.05
CA MET A 195 -23.61 8.85 1.71
C MET A 195 -23.55 9.08 0.19
N ALA A 196 -22.91 8.19 -0.57
CA ALA A 196 -22.88 8.30 -2.03
C ALA A 196 -24.27 8.17 -2.65
N VAL A 197 -25.07 7.20 -2.20
CA VAL A 197 -26.48 7.04 -2.64
C VAL A 197 -27.35 8.23 -2.22
N ALA A 198 -27.04 8.85 -1.08
CA ALA A 198 -27.68 10.09 -0.65
C ALA A 198 -27.18 11.34 -1.43
N HIS A 199 -26.34 11.16 -2.45
CA HIS A 199 -25.79 12.22 -3.30
C HIS A 199 -25.07 13.34 -2.55
N THR A 200 -24.31 12.98 -1.49
CA THR A 200 -23.55 13.95 -0.70
C THR A 200 -22.23 14.39 -1.36
N GLY A 201 -21.93 13.92 -2.57
CA GLY A 201 -20.74 14.28 -3.32
C GLY A 201 -19.44 13.82 -2.64
N TYR A 202 -18.44 14.70 -2.57
CA TYR A 202 -17.13 14.39 -1.96
C TYR A 202 -17.22 13.99 -0.48
N TRP A 203 -18.31 14.36 0.22
CA TRP A 203 -18.54 13.97 1.61
C TRP A 203 -18.63 12.44 1.81
N ALA A 204 -19.03 11.69 0.78
CA ALA A 204 -19.03 10.23 0.84
C ALA A 204 -17.62 9.66 1.04
N VAL A 205 -16.61 10.24 0.38
CA VAL A 205 -15.20 9.84 0.50
C VAL A 205 -14.62 10.29 1.84
N ILE A 206 -14.91 11.52 2.25
CA ILE A 206 -14.48 12.08 3.55
C ILE A 206 -15.12 11.31 4.70
N GLY A 207 -16.43 11.06 4.63
CA GLY A 207 -17.17 10.29 5.64
C GLY A 207 -16.63 8.87 5.80
N GLN A 208 -16.23 8.22 4.69
CA GLN A 208 -15.55 6.93 4.75
C GLN A 208 -14.24 6.99 5.56
N ALA A 209 -13.40 7.99 5.28
CA ALA A 209 -12.11 8.13 5.94
C ALA A 209 -12.27 8.40 7.45
N VAL A 210 -13.20 9.28 7.83
CA VAL A 210 -13.49 9.59 9.24
C VAL A 210 -14.09 8.37 9.95
N ALA A 211 -15.10 7.72 9.36
CA ALA A 211 -15.74 6.54 9.92
C ALA A 211 -14.74 5.39 10.12
N LEU A 212 -13.83 5.19 9.16
CA LEU A 212 -12.76 4.19 9.26
C LEU A 212 -11.91 4.41 10.51
N GLN A 213 -11.44 5.65 10.73
CA GLN A 213 -10.60 5.96 11.89
C GLN A 213 -11.39 5.92 13.21
N ALA A 214 -12.63 6.39 13.22
CA ALA A 214 -13.47 6.35 14.42
C ALA A 214 -13.76 4.91 14.87
N VAL A 215 -14.25 4.07 13.97
CA VAL A 215 -14.55 2.66 14.28
C VAL A 215 -13.28 1.90 14.66
N ARG A 216 -12.18 2.11 13.92
CA ARG A 216 -10.90 1.50 14.21
C ARG A 216 -10.39 1.87 15.60
N SER A 217 -10.51 3.15 15.98
CA SER A 217 -10.12 3.63 17.32
C SER A 217 -10.88 2.92 18.42
N VAL A 218 -12.21 2.89 18.33
CA VAL A 218 -13.05 2.24 19.32
C VAL A 218 -12.70 0.75 19.46
N LEU A 219 -12.61 0.03 18.34
CA LEU A 219 -12.33 -1.40 18.35
C LEU A 219 -10.92 -1.70 18.87
N LEU A 220 -9.90 -0.91 18.52
CA LEU A 220 -8.54 -1.12 19.03
C LEU A 220 -8.46 -0.91 20.55
N PHE A 221 -9.15 0.07 21.11
CA PHE A 221 -9.21 0.24 22.56
C PHE A 221 -9.90 -0.95 23.24
N ILE A 222 -11.02 -1.45 22.69
CA ILE A 222 -11.75 -2.59 23.24
C ILE A 222 -10.87 -3.86 23.23
N TYR A 223 -10.24 -4.17 22.08
CA TYR A 223 -9.52 -5.44 21.91
C TYR A 223 -8.08 -5.43 22.43
N SER A 224 -7.44 -4.25 22.56
CA SER A 224 -6.11 -4.16 23.16
C SER A 224 -6.15 -4.32 24.69
N GLY A 225 -7.30 -4.02 25.32
CA GLY A 225 -7.43 -3.95 26.77
C GLY A 225 -6.59 -2.82 27.39
N TYR A 226 -6.02 -1.94 26.56
CA TYR A 226 -5.22 -0.82 27.02
C TYR A 226 -6.11 0.26 27.62
N ARG A 227 -5.86 0.58 28.88
CA ARG A 227 -6.52 1.70 29.60
C ARG A 227 -5.45 2.76 29.88
N PRO A 228 -5.47 3.87 29.13
CA PRO A 228 -4.51 4.94 29.35
C PRO A 228 -4.67 5.54 30.75
N THR A 229 -3.53 5.80 31.40
CA THR A 229 -3.47 6.56 32.63
C THR A 229 -2.48 7.71 32.41
N TRP A 230 -2.69 8.81 33.13
CA TRP A 230 -1.79 9.94 32.97
C TRP A 230 -0.36 9.56 33.41
N PRO A 231 0.67 9.82 32.58
CA PRO A 231 2.05 9.48 32.93
C PRO A 231 2.58 10.39 34.03
N THR A 232 3.30 9.82 34.99
CA THR A 232 3.97 10.60 36.06
C THR A 232 5.28 11.22 35.58
N ARG A 233 5.95 10.60 34.58
CA ARG A 233 7.23 11.04 34.01
C ARG A 233 7.20 11.03 32.47
N ILE A 234 6.77 12.14 31.89
CA ILE A 234 6.73 12.30 30.41
C ILE A 234 8.12 12.13 29.78
N GLY A 235 9.19 12.58 30.49
CA GLY A 235 10.57 12.47 30.02
C GLY A 235 11.11 11.04 29.85
N SER A 236 10.45 10.02 30.41
CA SER A 236 10.87 8.62 30.31
C SER A 236 10.86 8.06 28.87
N ALA A 237 10.11 8.68 27.97
CA ALA A 237 9.96 8.25 26.57
C ALA A 237 10.82 9.07 25.57
N VAL A 238 11.64 10.01 26.03
CA VAL A 238 12.45 10.89 25.15
C VAL A 238 13.42 10.11 24.23
N PRO A 239 14.15 9.07 24.70
CA PRO A 239 15.03 8.29 23.82
C PRO A 239 14.25 7.59 22.70
N GLU A 240 13.09 7.02 23.04
CA GLU A 240 12.17 6.36 22.13
C GLU A 240 11.61 7.37 21.11
N LEU A 241 11.23 8.56 21.52
CA LEU A 241 10.73 9.62 20.64
C LEU A 241 11.77 10.06 19.60
N LYS A 242 13.05 10.22 20.00
CA LYS A 242 14.13 10.56 19.06
C LYS A 242 14.31 9.47 17.98
N MET A 243 14.20 8.20 18.35
CA MET A 243 14.27 7.10 17.41
C MET A 243 13.06 7.13 16.44
N GLY A 244 11.86 7.38 16.95
CA GLY A 244 10.64 7.49 16.16
C GLY A 244 10.67 8.62 15.14
N MET A 245 11.20 9.79 15.51
CA MET A 245 11.37 10.93 14.59
C MET A 245 12.33 10.62 13.44
N GLY A 246 13.41 9.87 13.69
CA GLY A 246 14.34 9.45 12.64
C GLY A 246 13.66 8.56 11.59
N LEU A 247 12.78 7.65 12.02
CA LEU A 247 12.00 6.80 11.13
C LEU A 247 10.95 7.61 10.36
N ALA A 248 10.25 8.53 11.01
CA ALA A 248 9.28 9.40 10.38
C ALA A 248 9.92 10.24 9.26
N LEU A 249 11.10 10.86 9.53
CA LEU A 249 11.81 11.68 8.53
C LEU A 249 12.15 10.89 7.25
N SER A 250 12.53 9.62 7.37
CA SER A 250 12.78 8.76 6.20
C SER A 250 11.53 8.56 5.36
N ASN A 251 10.36 8.46 5.98
CA ASN A 251 9.09 8.27 5.29
C ASN A 251 8.65 9.52 4.51
N TYR A 252 9.03 10.73 4.95
CA TYR A 252 8.70 11.96 4.22
C TYR A 252 9.32 12.03 2.83
N ILE A 253 10.54 11.50 2.66
CA ILE A 253 11.18 11.45 1.35
C ILE A 253 10.38 10.56 0.39
N CYS A 254 9.93 9.40 0.88
CA CYS A 254 9.08 8.50 0.12
C CYS A 254 7.71 9.12 -0.18
N TYR A 255 7.18 9.93 0.74
CA TYR A 255 5.91 10.61 0.54
C TYR A 255 5.92 11.53 -0.70
N PHE A 256 6.91 12.41 -0.80
CA PHE A 256 7.02 13.31 -1.95
C PHE A 256 7.11 12.54 -3.27
N GLN A 257 7.79 11.41 -3.29
CA GLN A 257 7.87 10.56 -4.48
C GLN A 257 6.51 9.98 -4.89
N LEU A 258 5.64 9.67 -3.93
CA LEU A 258 4.33 9.06 -4.19
C LEU A 258 3.24 10.10 -4.53
N TYR A 259 3.28 11.28 -3.93
CA TYR A 259 2.18 12.24 -3.97
C TYR A 259 2.45 13.48 -4.82
N LEU A 260 3.72 13.73 -5.21
CA LEU A 260 4.10 14.94 -5.96
C LEU A 260 3.31 15.10 -7.26
N GLY A 261 3.18 14.02 -8.06
CA GLY A 261 2.41 14.03 -9.30
C GLY A 261 0.97 14.48 -9.07
N GLY A 262 0.32 13.91 -8.05
CA GLY A 262 -1.05 14.29 -7.68
C GLY A 262 -1.16 15.74 -7.20
N ILE A 263 -0.19 16.23 -6.41
CA ILE A 263 -0.15 17.62 -5.95
C ILE A 263 -0.05 18.59 -7.14
N LEU A 264 0.84 18.32 -8.10
CA LEU A 264 1.00 19.14 -9.30
C LEU A 264 -0.26 19.09 -10.18
N VAL A 265 -0.79 17.90 -10.43
CA VAL A 265 -2.02 17.73 -11.23
C VAL A 265 -3.19 18.48 -10.58
N GLY A 266 -3.39 18.34 -9.28
CA GLY A 266 -4.45 19.06 -8.58
C GLY A 266 -4.31 20.57 -8.64
N ARG A 267 -3.07 21.09 -8.49
CA ARG A 267 -2.80 22.54 -8.50
C ARG A 267 -3.01 23.18 -9.88
N TYR A 268 -2.56 22.53 -10.94
CA TYR A 268 -2.52 23.12 -12.28
C TYR A 268 -3.73 22.76 -13.14
N PHE A 269 -4.37 21.61 -12.90
CA PHE A 269 -5.45 21.11 -13.74
C PHE A 269 -6.79 20.93 -13.02
N GLY A 270 -6.82 21.15 -11.70
CA GLY A 270 -8.05 21.13 -10.91
C GLY A 270 -8.54 19.74 -10.49
N GLY A 271 -9.72 19.73 -9.83
CA GLY A 271 -10.28 18.54 -9.19
C GLY A 271 -10.64 17.43 -10.17
N ALA A 272 -11.31 17.73 -11.27
CA ALA A 272 -11.76 16.72 -12.22
C ALA A 272 -10.62 15.88 -12.81
N ILE A 273 -9.52 16.53 -13.17
CA ILE A 273 -8.34 15.84 -13.72
C ILE A 273 -7.60 15.10 -12.61
N LEU A 274 -7.51 15.65 -11.39
CA LEU A 274 -6.92 14.96 -10.24
C LEU A 274 -7.72 13.69 -9.88
N GLY A 275 -9.05 13.74 -9.92
CA GLY A 275 -9.89 12.57 -9.70
C GLY A 275 -9.57 11.44 -10.69
N ASN A 276 -9.49 11.78 -11.99
CA ASN A 276 -9.10 10.83 -13.04
C ASN A 276 -7.67 10.29 -12.83
N TYR A 277 -6.73 11.15 -12.47
CA TYR A 277 -5.35 10.78 -12.14
C TYR A 277 -5.30 9.74 -11.01
N GLN A 278 -6.02 9.98 -9.92
CA GLN A 278 -6.02 9.06 -8.76
C GLN A 278 -6.65 7.71 -9.09
N LYS A 279 -7.68 7.67 -9.94
CA LYS A 279 -8.27 6.41 -10.41
C LYS A 279 -7.31 5.63 -11.28
N ALA A 280 -6.67 6.27 -12.24
CA ALA A 280 -5.64 5.66 -13.08
C ALA A 280 -4.45 5.15 -12.23
N TYR A 281 -3.98 5.97 -11.27
CA TYR A 281 -2.91 5.57 -10.34
C TYR A 281 -3.27 4.36 -9.48
N GLY A 282 -4.52 4.30 -8.99
CA GLY A 282 -5.03 3.17 -8.23
C GLY A 282 -5.00 1.86 -9.02
N VAL A 283 -5.46 1.89 -10.28
CA VAL A 283 -5.45 0.72 -11.17
C VAL A 283 -4.02 0.27 -11.50
N LYS A 284 -3.11 1.20 -11.78
CA LYS A 284 -1.68 0.91 -12.05
C LYS A 284 -1.04 0.01 -10.98
N SER A 285 -1.39 0.23 -9.72
CA SER A 285 -0.76 -0.47 -8.59
C SER A 285 -1.31 -1.87 -8.34
N MET A 286 -2.52 -2.19 -8.83
CA MET A 286 -3.19 -3.47 -8.55
C MET A 286 -2.39 -4.71 -8.96
N PRO A 287 -1.86 -4.83 -10.19
CA PRO A 287 -1.14 -6.04 -10.61
C PRO A 287 0.05 -6.37 -9.70
N THR A 288 0.80 -5.35 -9.30
CA THR A 288 1.97 -5.52 -8.44
C THR A 288 1.60 -5.84 -7.00
N ALA A 289 0.60 -5.14 -6.45
CA ALA A 289 0.17 -5.36 -5.07
C ALA A 289 -0.20 -6.82 -4.83
N TYR A 290 -0.95 -7.43 -5.74
CA TYR A 290 -1.34 -8.84 -5.63
C TYR A 290 -0.17 -9.81 -5.81
N ALA A 291 0.73 -9.53 -6.74
CA ALA A 291 1.88 -10.40 -7.01
C ALA A 291 2.89 -10.41 -5.86
N THR A 292 3.08 -9.28 -5.16
CA THR A 292 4.14 -9.12 -4.16
C THR A 292 3.69 -9.37 -2.72
N MET A 293 2.40 -9.23 -2.44
CA MET A 293 1.81 -9.23 -1.10
C MET A 293 2.16 -10.46 -0.25
N VAL A 294 2.13 -11.65 -0.84
CA VAL A 294 2.39 -12.92 -0.13
C VAL A 294 3.88 -13.27 -0.12
N VAL A 295 4.62 -12.77 -1.11
CA VAL A 295 6.00 -13.22 -1.38
C VAL A 295 7.03 -12.38 -0.63
N THR A 296 6.73 -11.10 -0.36
CA THR A 296 7.71 -10.14 0.19
C THR A 296 8.28 -10.57 1.54
N ASP A 297 7.45 -10.91 2.52
CA ASP A 297 7.91 -11.25 3.87
C ASP A 297 8.75 -12.54 3.87
N VAL A 298 8.33 -13.53 3.07
CA VAL A 298 9.06 -14.80 2.90
C VAL A 298 10.40 -14.57 2.22
N MET A 299 10.44 -13.72 1.19
CA MET A 299 11.67 -13.45 0.44
C MET A 299 12.68 -12.63 1.23
N VAL A 300 12.24 -11.61 1.96
CA VAL A 300 13.15 -10.85 2.84
C VAL A 300 13.80 -11.77 3.88
N SER A 301 13.02 -12.61 4.55
CA SER A 301 13.53 -13.55 5.54
C SER A 301 14.49 -14.58 4.93
N SER A 302 14.12 -15.14 3.77
CA SER A 302 14.94 -16.15 3.08
C SER A 302 16.26 -15.57 2.55
N LEU A 303 16.23 -14.39 1.94
CA LEU A 303 17.42 -13.73 1.43
C LEU A 303 18.36 -13.28 2.56
N SER A 304 17.80 -12.82 3.69
CA SER A 304 18.59 -12.48 4.87
C SER A 304 19.32 -13.70 5.44
N ALA A 305 18.66 -14.86 5.48
CA ALA A 305 19.29 -16.12 5.91
C ALA A 305 20.40 -16.60 4.96
N LEU A 306 20.34 -16.22 3.67
CA LEU A 306 21.32 -16.56 2.64
C LEU A 306 22.37 -15.46 2.43
N SER A 307 22.39 -14.41 3.24
CA SER A 307 23.25 -13.22 3.05
C SER A 307 24.76 -13.52 3.03
N THR A 308 25.19 -14.65 3.61
CA THR A 308 26.59 -15.11 3.60
C THR A 308 26.96 -15.91 2.35
N ASP A 309 25.98 -16.45 1.59
CA ASP A 309 26.20 -17.24 0.37
C ASP A 309 25.58 -16.51 -0.82
N ARG A 310 26.41 -15.73 -1.52
CA ARG A 310 25.99 -14.87 -2.63
C ARG A 310 25.36 -15.64 -3.80
N ASP A 311 25.88 -16.82 -4.11
CA ASP A 311 25.39 -17.59 -5.25
C ASP A 311 23.99 -18.16 -4.97
N ARG A 312 23.78 -18.72 -3.79
CA ARG A 312 22.46 -19.19 -3.35
C ARG A 312 21.47 -18.04 -3.21
N MET A 313 21.89 -16.92 -2.64
CA MET A 313 21.05 -15.71 -2.54
C MET A 313 20.66 -15.21 -3.92
N GLY A 314 21.59 -15.11 -4.87
CA GLY A 314 21.33 -14.70 -6.24
C GLY A 314 20.37 -15.66 -6.96
N ALA A 315 20.55 -16.97 -6.82
CA ALA A 315 19.64 -17.97 -7.40
C ALA A 315 18.22 -17.87 -6.82
N ALA A 316 18.09 -17.69 -5.51
CA ALA A 316 16.79 -17.53 -4.84
C ALA A 316 16.10 -16.22 -5.30
N TYR A 317 16.84 -15.12 -5.36
CA TYR A 317 16.36 -13.83 -5.86
C TYR A 317 15.84 -13.93 -7.30
N LEU A 318 16.64 -14.49 -8.23
CA LEU A 318 16.26 -14.63 -9.63
C LEU A 318 15.03 -15.51 -9.82
N LYS A 319 14.87 -16.57 -9.01
CA LYS A 319 13.68 -17.42 -9.04
C LYS A 319 12.42 -16.64 -8.62
N ALA A 320 12.51 -15.85 -7.55
CA ALA A 320 11.40 -15.05 -7.07
C ALA A 320 11.08 -13.88 -8.02
N LEU A 321 12.10 -13.17 -8.52
CA LEU A 321 11.95 -12.13 -9.53
C LEU A 321 11.24 -12.66 -10.77
N ARG A 322 11.68 -13.83 -11.29
CA ARG A 322 11.05 -14.46 -12.47
C ARG A 322 9.57 -14.73 -12.23
N LEU A 323 9.20 -15.27 -11.05
CA LEU A 323 7.82 -15.58 -10.71
C LEU A 323 6.95 -14.31 -10.69
N ILE A 324 7.42 -13.27 -10.01
CA ILE A 324 6.68 -12.01 -9.87
C ILE A 324 6.60 -11.27 -11.20
N ALA A 325 7.70 -11.20 -11.95
CA ALA A 325 7.72 -10.56 -13.26
C ALA A 325 6.87 -11.33 -14.28
N PHE A 326 6.85 -12.67 -14.23
CA PHE A 326 6.05 -13.51 -15.12
C PHE A 326 4.55 -13.25 -15.01
N VAL A 327 4.06 -12.91 -13.83
CA VAL A 327 2.63 -12.61 -13.60
C VAL A 327 2.37 -11.10 -13.64
N GLY A 328 3.19 -10.31 -12.97
CA GLY A 328 2.94 -8.88 -12.78
C GLY A 328 3.22 -8.04 -14.02
N CYS A 329 4.30 -8.33 -14.77
CA CYS A 329 4.62 -7.53 -15.95
C CYS A 329 3.57 -7.63 -17.07
N PRO A 330 3.10 -8.83 -17.48
CA PRO A 330 2.06 -8.90 -18.53
C PRO A 330 0.72 -8.34 -18.05
N ALA A 331 0.37 -8.50 -16.78
CA ALA A 331 -0.82 -7.87 -16.23
C ALA A 331 -0.72 -6.33 -16.27
N GLY A 332 0.45 -5.75 -15.96
CA GLY A 332 0.73 -4.32 -16.12
C GLY A 332 0.69 -3.86 -17.58
N ALA A 333 1.30 -4.61 -18.49
CA ALA A 333 1.34 -4.30 -19.92
C ALA A 333 -0.05 -4.36 -20.57
N MET A 334 -0.86 -5.34 -20.17
CA MET A 334 -2.23 -5.51 -20.68
C MET A 334 -3.11 -4.31 -20.32
N LEU A 335 -2.85 -3.61 -19.20
CA LEU A 335 -3.60 -2.41 -18.82
C LEU A 335 -3.65 -1.36 -19.93
N TYR A 336 -2.61 -1.26 -20.77
CA TYR A 336 -2.63 -0.37 -21.93
C TYR A 336 -3.79 -0.69 -22.89
N ALA A 337 -3.89 -1.95 -23.27
CA ALA A 337 -4.88 -2.38 -24.27
C ALA A 337 -6.32 -2.44 -23.74
N ILE A 338 -6.48 -2.67 -22.42
CA ILE A 338 -7.81 -2.81 -21.79
C ILE A 338 -8.19 -1.62 -20.92
N ALA A 339 -7.45 -0.50 -20.99
CA ALA A 339 -7.69 0.68 -20.15
C ALA A 339 -9.15 1.19 -20.24
N PRO A 340 -9.76 1.36 -21.44
CA PRO A 340 -11.13 1.84 -21.54
C PRO A 340 -12.14 0.93 -20.82
N GLU A 341 -12.02 -0.37 -21.03
CA GLU A 341 -12.93 -1.36 -20.47
C GLU A 341 -12.76 -1.47 -18.95
N VAL A 342 -11.52 -1.48 -18.47
CA VAL A 342 -11.22 -1.55 -17.02
C VAL A 342 -11.75 -0.32 -16.29
N ILE A 343 -11.50 0.89 -16.79
CA ILE A 343 -12.03 2.13 -16.19
C ILE A 343 -13.56 2.10 -16.18
N ARG A 344 -14.19 1.69 -17.28
CA ARG A 344 -15.65 1.60 -17.38
C ARG A 344 -16.25 0.59 -16.39
N ILE A 345 -15.62 -0.58 -16.20
CA ILE A 345 -16.07 -1.61 -15.24
C ILE A 345 -15.93 -1.09 -13.81
N LEU A 346 -14.73 -0.62 -13.48
CA LEU A 346 -14.42 -0.26 -12.11
C LEU A 346 -15.14 1.02 -11.65
N TYR A 347 -15.26 2.02 -12.54
CA TYR A 347 -15.69 3.35 -12.10
C TYR A 347 -16.89 3.90 -12.86
N GLY A 348 -17.17 3.42 -14.07
CA GLY A 348 -18.27 3.89 -14.92
C GLY A 348 -17.81 4.82 -16.05
N ALA A 349 -18.74 5.15 -16.95
CA ALA A 349 -18.45 5.92 -18.16
C ALA A 349 -17.97 7.37 -17.90
N GLN A 350 -18.37 7.97 -16.79
CA GLN A 350 -17.98 9.33 -16.39
C GLN A 350 -16.48 9.50 -16.13
N TRP A 351 -15.73 8.40 -15.98
CA TRP A 351 -14.30 8.37 -15.71
C TRP A 351 -13.45 8.22 -16.98
N GLY A 352 -14.02 8.51 -18.16
CA GLY A 352 -13.31 8.38 -19.44
C GLY A 352 -11.98 9.16 -19.50
N GLY A 353 -11.86 10.29 -18.80
CA GLY A 353 -10.62 11.05 -18.67
C GLY A 353 -9.47 10.32 -17.95
N ALA A 354 -9.75 9.22 -17.24
CA ALA A 354 -8.71 8.40 -16.62
C ALA A 354 -8.05 7.42 -17.61
N VAL A 355 -8.66 7.18 -18.78
CA VAL A 355 -8.16 6.20 -19.77
C VAL A 355 -6.78 6.57 -20.30
N PRO A 356 -6.54 7.77 -20.88
CA PRO A 356 -5.22 8.13 -21.41
C PRO A 356 -4.15 8.17 -20.31
N LEU A 357 -4.54 8.53 -19.08
CA LEU A 357 -3.62 8.52 -17.94
C LEU A 357 -3.23 7.09 -17.55
N LEU A 358 -4.19 6.13 -17.61
CA LEU A 358 -3.92 4.72 -17.33
C LEU A 358 -3.06 4.08 -18.42
N GLU A 359 -3.24 4.46 -19.67
CA GLU A 359 -2.41 4.01 -20.78
C GLU A 359 -0.94 4.36 -20.53
N TRP A 360 -0.63 5.59 -20.14
CA TRP A 360 0.72 5.97 -19.73
C TRP A 360 1.18 5.24 -18.46
N TYR A 361 0.31 5.08 -17.48
CA TYR A 361 0.63 4.35 -16.25
C TYR A 361 0.88 2.86 -16.45
N SER A 362 0.41 2.26 -17.56
CA SER A 362 0.71 0.87 -17.89
C SER A 362 2.22 0.63 -18.06
N VAL A 363 2.97 1.63 -18.56
CA VAL A 363 4.43 1.57 -18.70
C VAL A 363 5.09 1.43 -17.32
N ALA A 364 4.66 2.24 -16.34
CA ALA A 364 5.12 2.11 -14.96
C ALA A 364 4.66 0.79 -14.32
N ALA A 365 3.45 0.30 -14.65
CA ALA A 365 2.89 -0.94 -14.12
C ALA A 365 3.71 -2.18 -14.51
N VAL A 366 4.37 -2.18 -15.68
CA VAL A 366 5.33 -3.23 -16.07
C VAL A 366 6.59 -3.20 -15.21
N ALA A 367 7.07 -2.02 -14.85
CA ALA A 367 8.30 -1.85 -14.08
C ALA A 367 8.12 -2.09 -12.57
N LEU A 368 6.92 -1.85 -12.04
CA LEU A 368 6.60 -1.96 -10.62
C LEU A 368 6.94 -3.33 -9.99
N PRO A 369 6.56 -4.48 -10.60
CA PRO A 369 6.90 -5.80 -10.05
C PRO A 369 8.40 -6.01 -9.90
N ILE A 370 9.19 -5.52 -10.86
CA ILE A 370 10.64 -5.64 -10.87
C ILE A 370 11.24 -4.74 -9.77
N SER A 371 10.80 -3.50 -9.72
CA SER A 371 11.30 -2.49 -8.77
C SER A 371 11.04 -2.91 -7.31
N THR A 372 9.88 -3.48 -6.99
CA THR A 372 9.57 -3.94 -5.63
C THR A 372 10.48 -5.06 -5.15
N THR A 373 10.98 -5.93 -6.03
CA THR A 373 11.91 -6.99 -5.64
C THR A 373 13.30 -6.46 -5.25
N THR A 374 13.71 -5.30 -5.75
CA THR A 374 15.03 -4.73 -5.41
C THR A 374 15.14 -4.31 -3.94
N ILE A 375 14.01 -3.96 -3.31
CA ILE A 375 13.96 -3.61 -1.88
C ILE A 375 14.41 -4.79 -1.02
N TRP A 376 14.11 -6.02 -1.41
CA TRP A 376 14.51 -7.22 -0.67
C TRP A 376 16.03 -7.35 -0.56
N LEU A 377 16.77 -6.98 -1.60
CA LEU A 377 18.24 -7.02 -1.61
C LEU A 377 18.83 -5.97 -0.65
N PHE A 378 18.28 -4.76 -0.60
CA PHE A 378 18.71 -3.73 0.34
C PHE A 378 18.44 -4.13 1.79
N LEU A 379 17.26 -4.70 2.06
CA LEU A 379 16.90 -5.16 3.40
C LEU A 379 17.76 -6.35 3.84
N ALA A 380 17.95 -7.34 2.97
CA ALA A 380 18.78 -8.52 3.27
C ALA A 380 20.26 -8.17 3.50
N SER A 381 20.77 -7.13 2.84
CA SER A 381 22.17 -6.67 3.01
C SER A 381 22.36 -5.67 4.16
N GLY A 382 21.27 -5.20 4.80
CA GLY A 382 21.33 -4.17 5.82
C GLY A 382 21.73 -2.78 5.31
N GLN A 383 21.78 -2.56 3.98
CA GLN A 383 22.23 -1.31 3.37
C GLN A 383 21.11 -0.25 3.25
N VAL A 384 20.38 -0.06 4.33
CA VAL A 384 19.26 0.90 4.40
C VAL A 384 19.70 2.34 4.12
N ARG A 385 20.93 2.71 4.52
CA ARG A 385 21.49 4.05 4.25
C ARG A 385 21.70 4.31 2.74
N LEU A 386 22.14 3.29 2.00
CA LEU A 386 22.31 3.40 0.55
C LEU A 386 20.95 3.56 -0.14
N GLN A 387 19.96 2.76 0.26
CA GLN A 387 18.58 2.88 -0.21
C GLN A 387 18.01 4.28 0.05
N LEU A 388 18.23 4.84 1.25
CA LEU A 388 17.78 6.20 1.58
C LEU A 388 18.41 7.26 0.67
N LYS A 389 19.73 7.22 0.47
CA LYS A 389 20.43 8.15 -0.43
C LYS A 389 19.92 8.06 -1.86
N MET A 390 19.68 6.84 -2.34
CA MET A 390 19.09 6.59 -3.65
C MET A 390 17.68 7.17 -3.76
N ASN A 391 16.82 6.94 -2.75
CA ASN A 391 15.46 7.49 -2.73
C ASN A 391 15.48 9.02 -2.75
N ILE A 392 16.38 9.68 -1.99
CA ILE A 392 16.54 11.13 -2.02
C ILE A 392 16.90 11.61 -3.44
N PHE A 393 17.90 10.99 -4.05
CA PHE A 393 18.34 11.35 -5.41
C PHE A 393 17.20 11.19 -6.42
N LEU A 394 16.51 10.04 -6.39
CA LEU A 394 15.42 9.75 -7.33
C LEU A 394 14.19 10.63 -7.08
N SER A 395 13.89 10.98 -5.83
CA SER A 395 12.82 11.93 -5.52
C SER A 395 13.14 13.34 -6.03
N THR A 396 14.39 13.79 -5.86
CA THR A 396 14.84 15.07 -6.41
C THR A 396 14.75 15.09 -7.94
N LEU A 397 15.20 14.00 -8.58
CA LEU A 397 15.08 13.85 -10.03
C LEU A 397 13.61 13.87 -10.48
N ALA A 398 12.71 13.21 -9.73
CA ALA A 398 11.28 13.22 -10.04
C ALA A 398 10.69 14.64 -9.98
N VAL A 399 11.06 15.44 -8.96
CA VAL A 399 10.63 16.86 -8.89
C VAL A 399 11.03 17.62 -10.14
N VAL A 400 12.31 17.52 -10.55
CA VAL A 400 12.83 18.24 -11.73
C VAL A 400 12.13 17.78 -13.01
N VAL A 401 11.97 16.48 -13.20
CA VAL A 401 11.37 15.90 -14.41
C VAL A 401 9.88 16.24 -14.50
N LEU A 402 9.12 16.15 -13.40
CA LEU A 402 7.69 16.44 -13.41
C LEU A 402 7.41 17.92 -13.60
N ILE A 403 8.17 18.80 -12.94
CA ILE A 403 8.04 20.26 -13.16
C ILE A 403 8.44 20.61 -14.59
N GLY A 404 9.52 20.03 -15.11
CA GLY A 404 9.95 20.22 -16.50
C GLY A 404 8.89 19.77 -17.50
N ALA A 405 8.30 18.59 -17.32
CA ALA A 405 7.21 18.10 -18.17
C ALA A 405 5.99 19.02 -18.14
N LEU A 406 5.63 19.52 -16.95
CA LEU A 406 4.54 20.45 -16.78
C LEU A 406 4.78 21.78 -17.52
N GLN A 407 5.99 22.33 -17.41
CA GLN A 407 6.34 23.63 -18.04
C GLN A 407 6.48 23.53 -19.56
N ILE A 408 6.99 22.40 -20.08
CA ILE A 408 7.24 22.22 -21.51
C ILE A 408 5.95 21.87 -22.26
N PHE A 409 5.17 20.95 -21.72
CA PHE A 409 4.01 20.38 -22.42
C PHE A 409 2.66 20.88 -21.92
N GLY A 410 2.55 21.30 -20.66
CA GLY A 410 1.35 21.91 -20.08
C GLY A 410 0.12 21.02 -19.99
N THR A 411 0.26 19.69 -20.00
CA THR A 411 -0.86 18.72 -19.93
C THR A 411 -0.70 17.75 -18.77
N ALA A 412 -1.83 17.27 -18.22
CA ALA A 412 -1.78 16.23 -17.18
C ALA A 412 -1.21 14.91 -17.69
N GLU A 413 -1.47 14.58 -18.95
CA GLU A 413 -0.92 13.39 -19.61
C GLU A 413 0.60 13.43 -19.67
N SER A 414 1.20 14.60 -19.93
CA SER A 414 2.66 14.76 -19.96
C SER A 414 3.29 14.56 -18.59
N VAL A 415 2.63 14.98 -17.51
CA VAL A 415 3.08 14.71 -16.13
C VAL A 415 3.06 13.22 -15.85
N VAL A 416 1.99 12.51 -16.21
CA VAL A 416 1.87 11.06 -16.02
C VAL A 416 2.84 10.29 -16.91
N ALA A 417 3.02 10.72 -18.16
CA ALA A 417 4.01 10.15 -19.07
C ALA A 417 5.43 10.28 -18.51
N ALA A 418 5.79 11.49 -18.05
CA ALA A 418 7.09 11.76 -17.43
C ALA A 418 7.32 10.92 -16.17
N GLU A 419 6.31 10.82 -15.29
CA GLU A 419 6.35 9.97 -14.10
C GLU A 419 6.57 8.50 -14.48
N SER A 420 5.83 8.00 -15.47
CA SER A 420 5.87 6.61 -15.89
C SER A 420 7.20 6.25 -16.57
N LEU A 421 7.69 7.12 -17.45
CA LEU A 421 8.99 6.93 -18.13
C LEU A 421 10.18 7.06 -17.16
N LEU A 422 10.12 8.01 -16.23
CA LEU A 422 11.11 8.13 -15.17
C LEU A 422 11.18 6.86 -14.34
N PHE A 423 10.00 6.32 -13.96
CA PHE A 423 9.91 5.12 -13.12
C PHE A 423 10.36 3.86 -13.89
N ALA A 424 9.91 3.66 -15.11
CA ALA A 424 10.25 2.48 -15.92
C ALA A 424 11.69 2.52 -16.48
N GLY A 425 12.26 3.71 -16.64
CA GLY A 425 13.61 3.91 -17.15
C GLY A 425 14.64 4.15 -16.03
N PRO A 426 15.04 5.40 -15.77
CA PRO A 426 16.14 5.72 -14.85
C PRO A 426 15.95 5.14 -13.45
N TYR A 427 14.74 5.25 -12.89
CA TYR A 427 14.45 4.74 -11.55
C TYR A 427 14.67 3.23 -11.46
N LEU A 428 14.10 2.44 -12.38
CA LEU A 428 14.25 0.99 -12.40
C LEU A 428 15.71 0.58 -12.60
N VAL A 429 16.41 1.19 -13.55
CA VAL A 429 17.82 0.88 -13.85
C VAL A 429 18.71 1.15 -12.64
N ILE A 430 18.59 2.33 -12.02
CA ILE A 430 19.36 2.71 -10.85
C ILE A 430 19.09 1.76 -9.69
N ASN A 431 17.80 1.44 -9.43
CA ASN A 431 17.41 0.49 -8.38
C ASN A 431 18.03 -0.89 -8.59
N VAL A 432 17.94 -1.44 -9.80
CA VAL A 432 18.51 -2.76 -10.12
C VAL A 432 20.03 -2.74 -9.97
N VAL A 433 20.72 -1.76 -10.54
CA VAL A 433 22.17 -1.69 -10.48
C VAL A 433 22.68 -1.52 -9.05
N LEU A 434 22.12 -0.59 -8.29
CA LEU A 434 22.57 -0.32 -6.92
C LEU A 434 22.21 -1.44 -5.94
N SER A 435 21.03 -2.04 -6.05
CA SER A 435 20.66 -3.17 -5.22
C SER A 435 21.56 -4.40 -5.45
N HIS A 436 21.90 -4.69 -6.71
CA HIS A 436 22.81 -5.79 -7.02
C HIS A 436 24.24 -5.51 -6.53
N ARG A 437 24.74 -4.29 -6.73
CA ARG A 437 26.05 -3.87 -6.19
C ARG A 437 26.09 -3.96 -4.66
N ALA A 438 25.00 -3.60 -3.99
CA ALA A 438 24.90 -3.66 -2.53
C ALA A 438 25.15 -5.06 -1.95
N VAL A 439 24.75 -6.10 -2.67
CA VAL A 439 24.91 -7.51 -2.25
C VAL A 439 26.03 -8.23 -3.02
N GLY A 440 26.70 -7.56 -3.96
CA GLY A 440 27.78 -8.14 -4.76
C GLY A 440 27.30 -9.12 -5.85
N LEU A 441 26.03 -8.98 -6.30
CA LEU A 441 25.47 -9.78 -7.39
C LEU A 441 25.75 -9.15 -8.76
N ARG A 442 25.79 -9.99 -9.80
CA ARG A 442 25.88 -9.54 -11.19
C ARG A 442 24.51 -9.15 -11.72
N VAL A 443 24.41 -8.04 -12.45
CA VAL A 443 23.15 -7.55 -13.04
C VAL A 443 22.74 -8.36 -14.28
N MET A 444 23.71 -8.89 -15.04
CA MET A 444 23.45 -9.57 -16.31
C MET A 444 22.47 -10.75 -16.23
N PRO A 445 22.50 -11.63 -15.21
CA PRO A 445 21.50 -12.70 -15.06
C PRO A 445 20.07 -12.16 -14.89
N THR A 446 19.92 -11.02 -14.21
CA THR A 446 18.63 -10.34 -14.05
C THR A 446 18.10 -9.83 -15.38
N ILE A 447 18.95 -9.15 -16.17
CA ILE A 447 18.59 -8.67 -17.51
C ILE A 447 18.19 -9.86 -18.42
N LYS A 448 18.99 -10.93 -18.46
CA LYS A 448 18.68 -12.14 -19.25
C LYS A 448 17.36 -12.80 -18.84
N THR A 449 16.96 -12.67 -17.57
CA THR A 449 15.67 -13.19 -17.08
C THR A 449 14.50 -12.29 -17.49
N LEU A 450 14.70 -10.97 -17.50
CA LEU A 450 13.65 -9.99 -17.77
C LEU A 450 13.39 -9.76 -19.27
N VAL A 451 14.41 -9.79 -20.12
CA VAL A 451 14.28 -9.52 -21.57
C VAL A 451 13.18 -10.37 -22.22
N PRO A 452 13.17 -11.70 -22.09
CA PRO A 452 12.10 -12.50 -22.73
C PRO A 452 10.72 -12.18 -22.15
N ILE A 453 10.60 -11.86 -20.85
CA ILE A 453 9.34 -11.46 -20.24
C ILE A 453 8.85 -10.14 -20.85
N ILE A 454 9.73 -9.15 -20.99
CA ILE A 454 9.37 -7.84 -21.54
C ILE A 454 8.97 -7.97 -23.03
N VAL A 455 9.69 -8.77 -23.82
CA VAL A 455 9.33 -9.03 -25.23
C VAL A 455 7.97 -9.72 -25.30
N GLY A 456 7.71 -10.69 -24.43
CA GLY A 456 6.39 -11.34 -24.32
C GLY A 456 5.28 -10.35 -23.93
N CYS A 457 5.55 -9.40 -23.05
CA CYS A 457 4.61 -8.31 -22.70
C CYS A 457 4.28 -7.42 -23.91
N LEU A 458 5.28 -7.04 -24.69
CA LEU A 458 5.08 -6.24 -25.91
C LEU A 458 4.22 -6.99 -26.95
N ALA A 459 4.51 -8.27 -27.18
CA ALA A 459 3.71 -9.12 -28.08
C ALA A 459 2.26 -9.27 -27.60
N CYS A 460 2.07 -9.48 -26.29
CA CYS A 460 0.77 -9.55 -25.64
C CYS A 460 -0.05 -8.27 -25.84
N THR A 461 0.56 -7.12 -25.52
CA THR A 461 -0.11 -5.82 -25.66
C THR A 461 -0.41 -5.50 -27.12
N ALA A 462 0.54 -5.70 -28.04
CA ALA A 462 0.34 -5.47 -29.47
C ALA A 462 -0.81 -6.32 -30.04
N SER A 463 -0.88 -7.61 -29.68
CA SER A 463 -1.98 -8.48 -30.11
C SER A 463 -3.34 -8.04 -29.56
N ALA A 464 -3.39 -7.61 -28.30
CA ALA A 464 -4.62 -7.12 -27.67
C ALA A 464 -5.08 -5.77 -28.28
N VAL A 465 -4.16 -4.86 -28.60
CA VAL A 465 -4.46 -3.60 -29.31
C VAL A 465 -4.99 -3.90 -30.73
N LEU A 466 -4.37 -4.85 -31.45
CA LEU A 466 -4.83 -5.26 -32.77
C LEU A 466 -6.26 -5.83 -32.71
N VAL A 467 -6.58 -6.67 -31.74
CA VAL A 467 -7.94 -7.14 -31.51
C VAL A 467 -8.89 -5.96 -31.26
N GLY A 468 -8.45 -4.97 -30.47
CA GLY A 468 -9.23 -3.77 -30.21
C GLY A 468 -9.56 -2.94 -31.45
N SER A 469 -8.59 -2.80 -32.38
CA SER A 469 -8.79 -2.04 -33.62
C SER A 469 -9.65 -2.79 -34.64
N VAL A 470 -9.47 -4.11 -34.78
CA VAL A 470 -10.20 -4.92 -35.75
C VAL A 470 -11.66 -5.18 -35.33
N TYR A 471 -11.87 -5.40 -34.03
CA TYR A 471 -13.18 -5.79 -33.49
C TYR A 471 -13.83 -4.68 -32.65
N ALA A 472 -13.57 -3.41 -32.95
CA ALA A 472 -14.11 -2.26 -32.23
C ALA A 472 -15.65 -2.18 -32.19
N TYR A 473 -16.35 -2.89 -33.13
CA TYR A 473 -17.80 -2.98 -33.20
C TYR A 473 -18.41 -3.95 -32.17
N LEU A 474 -17.61 -4.77 -31.50
CA LEU A 474 -18.11 -5.69 -30.49
C LEU A 474 -18.58 -4.95 -29.24
N ILE A 475 -19.52 -5.56 -28.52
CA ILE A 475 -19.93 -5.08 -27.21
C ILE A 475 -18.71 -5.06 -26.29
N TRP A 476 -18.52 -3.99 -25.56
CA TRP A 476 -17.32 -3.68 -24.78
C TRP A 476 -16.82 -4.83 -23.87
N TRP A 477 -17.71 -5.60 -23.24
CA TRP A 477 -17.32 -6.74 -22.39
C TRP A 477 -16.84 -7.96 -23.20
N VAL A 478 -17.40 -8.17 -24.41
CA VAL A 478 -16.92 -9.21 -25.34
C VAL A 478 -15.54 -8.82 -25.85
N LEU A 479 -15.36 -7.55 -26.18
CA LEU A 479 -14.08 -7.00 -26.62
C LEU A 479 -13.01 -7.16 -25.52
N LEU A 480 -13.33 -6.87 -24.24
CA LEU A 480 -12.44 -7.10 -23.11
C LEU A 480 -12.00 -8.56 -23.01
N LEU A 481 -12.97 -9.50 -23.06
CA LEU A 481 -12.66 -10.93 -23.00
C LEU A 481 -11.80 -11.39 -24.19
N ALA A 482 -12.07 -10.87 -25.39
CA ALA A 482 -11.27 -11.16 -26.58
C ALA A 482 -9.83 -10.65 -26.43
N LYS A 483 -9.65 -9.40 -26.00
CA LYS A 483 -8.32 -8.80 -25.75
C LYS A 483 -7.54 -9.61 -24.72
N ILE A 484 -8.16 -9.96 -23.58
CA ILE A 484 -7.51 -10.75 -22.52
C ILE A 484 -7.16 -12.15 -23.00
N SER A 485 -8.08 -12.81 -23.72
CA SER A 485 -7.87 -14.18 -24.20
C SER A 485 -6.74 -14.24 -25.23
N VAL A 486 -6.79 -13.38 -26.27
CA VAL A 486 -5.77 -13.36 -27.32
C VAL A 486 -4.42 -12.94 -26.76
N GLY A 487 -4.36 -11.85 -26.00
CA GLY A 487 -3.11 -11.40 -25.38
C GLY A 487 -2.52 -12.42 -24.41
N GLY A 488 -3.38 -13.09 -23.62
CA GLY A 488 -2.98 -14.15 -22.70
C GLY A 488 -2.43 -15.39 -23.43
N VAL A 489 -3.09 -15.84 -24.53
CA VAL A 489 -2.60 -16.94 -25.34
C VAL A 489 -1.26 -16.61 -26.00
N VAL A 490 -1.11 -15.41 -26.57
CA VAL A 490 0.15 -14.94 -27.17
C VAL A 490 1.27 -14.92 -26.13
N TYR A 491 1.00 -14.36 -24.94
CA TYR A 491 1.99 -14.35 -23.87
C TYR A 491 2.40 -15.75 -23.41
N LEU A 492 1.44 -16.64 -23.17
CA LEU A 492 1.71 -18.00 -22.71
C LEU A 492 2.45 -18.81 -23.79
N SER A 493 2.09 -18.66 -25.06
CA SER A 493 2.79 -19.31 -26.18
C SER A 493 4.25 -18.83 -26.26
N PHE A 494 4.46 -17.52 -26.15
CA PHE A 494 5.81 -16.94 -26.08
C PHE A 494 6.58 -17.43 -24.86
N ALA A 495 5.93 -17.49 -23.71
CA ALA A 495 6.53 -17.98 -22.47
C ALA A 495 6.95 -19.46 -22.57
N MET A 496 6.15 -20.32 -23.18
CA MET A 496 6.51 -21.72 -23.41
C MET A 496 7.70 -21.87 -24.36
N ALA A 497 7.81 -20.99 -25.37
CA ALA A 497 8.90 -21.05 -26.34
C ALA A 497 10.24 -20.49 -25.82
N PHE A 498 10.22 -19.41 -25.05
CA PHE A 498 11.40 -18.64 -24.72
C PHE A 498 11.72 -18.52 -23.24
N ILE A 499 10.72 -18.72 -22.35
CA ILE A 499 10.93 -18.70 -20.91
C ILE A 499 11.13 -20.15 -20.46
N ARG A 500 12.37 -20.54 -20.11
CA ARG A 500 12.67 -21.89 -19.61
C ARG A 500 11.63 -22.31 -18.57
N PRO A 501 11.06 -23.54 -18.68
CA PRO A 501 10.01 -23.99 -17.78
C PRO A 501 10.48 -23.85 -16.33
N MET A 502 9.67 -23.18 -15.52
CA MET A 502 9.83 -23.25 -14.06
C MET A 502 9.69 -24.72 -13.68
N PRO A 503 10.57 -25.30 -12.89
CA PRO A 503 10.26 -26.52 -12.19
C PRO A 503 9.10 -26.17 -11.25
N LEU A 504 7.88 -26.40 -11.73
CA LEU A 504 6.65 -26.25 -10.96
C LEU A 504 6.82 -27.08 -9.69
N VAL A 505 6.80 -26.42 -8.54
CA VAL A 505 6.33 -26.82 -7.19
C VAL A 505 6.38 -28.34 -6.81
N SER A 506 6.85 -29.25 -7.64
CA SER A 506 6.89 -30.67 -7.38
C SER A 506 7.93 -31.14 -6.35
N LYS A 507 8.68 -30.20 -5.73
CA LYS A 507 9.66 -30.52 -4.68
C LYS A 507 9.47 -29.79 -3.34
N LEU A 508 8.32 -29.17 -3.11
CA LEU A 508 7.97 -28.67 -1.77
C LEU A 508 7.27 -29.72 -0.90
N GLY A 509 7.08 -30.93 -1.39
CA GLY A 509 6.41 -32.05 -0.70
C GLY A 509 7.21 -33.35 -0.63
N GLY A 510 8.51 -33.34 -0.92
CA GLY A 510 9.30 -34.56 -0.99
C GLY A 510 10.48 -34.61 -0.04
N ASN A 511 10.32 -35.47 1.00
CA ASN A 511 11.33 -36.13 1.81
C ASN A 511 12.07 -35.35 2.92
N GLY A 512 11.39 -35.20 4.05
CA GLY A 512 12.01 -35.40 5.36
C GLY A 512 11.97 -36.88 5.73
N ARG A 513 12.79 -37.74 5.07
CA ARG A 513 13.17 -39.08 5.58
C ARG A 513 14.58 -39.36 5.07
N GLY A 514 15.51 -39.48 6.02
CA GLY A 514 16.82 -40.07 5.77
C GLY A 514 18.02 -39.18 6.10
N ALA A 515 18.51 -39.35 7.27
CA ALA A 515 19.77 -39.30 7.94
C ALA A 515 19.84 -38.37 9.13
#